data_fd5574234a6ba51c57f89442f7ea4a0f
#
_entry.id   fd5574234a6ba51c57f89442f7ea4a0f
#
_cell.length_a   1.000
_cell.length_b   1.000
_cell.length_c   1.000
_cell.angle_alpha   90.00
_cell.angle_beta   90.00
_cell.angle_gamma   90.00
#
_symmetry.space_group_name_H-M   'P 1'
#
loop_
_entity.id
_entity.type
_entity.pdbx_description
1 polymer ?
#
loop_
_entity_poly.entity_id
_entity_poly.type
_entity_poly.pdbx_seq_one_letter_code
_entity_poly.pdbx_strand_id
1 'polypeptide(L)'
;GQVYGEQVAKLIDPSTSRVMLLLNREQELGQNQIYAQIYSAIEKKAGNDQRIKIQTRNILSYSRFDTEEEIRSIFQSPEGPPQILLCLDEVTTKCAYQAMIDYNMVGDVKIIGYYTSRTIMDAVRKGLIPVTISMNVEQIGKYSIEALTEYWEEGRTNAYYNVDLDVIASTKDET
;
A
#
# COMPACT_ATOMS: atom_id res chain seq x y z
N GLY A 1 -9.83 2.29 0.09
CA GLY A 1 -9.77 1.66 -1.24
C GLY A 1 -9.61 2.66 -2.37
N GLN A 2 -10.45 3.67 -2.48
CA GLN A 2 -10.36 4.66 -3.58
C GLN A 2 -8.97 5.29 -3.69
N VAL A 3 -8.37 5.65 -2.57
CA VAL A 3 -7.02 6.23 -2.50
C VAL A 3 -5.97 5.32 -3.16
N TYR A 4 -6.01 4.01 -2.89
CA TYR A 4 -5.07 3.06 -3.50
C TYR A 4 -5.24 2.98 -5.01
N GLY A 5 -6.48 2.92 -5.50
CA GLY A 5 -6.77 2.92 -6.93
C GLY A 5 -6.24 4.15 -7.64
N GLU A 6 -6.41 5.33 -7.05
CA GLU A 6 -5.88 6.59 -7.58
C GLU A 6 -4.34 6.61 -7.64
N GLN A 7 -3.66 6.07 -6.62
CA GLN A 7 -2.20 6.01 -6.63
C GLN A 7 -1.68 4.99 -7.65
N VAL A 8 -2.33 3.84 -7.79
CA VAL A 8 -2.01 2.87 -8.87
C VAL A 8 -2.13 3.55 -10.23
N ALA A 9 -3.26 4.23 -10.48
CA ALA A 9 -3.49 4.91 -11.75
C ALA A 9 -2.42 5.96 -12.08
N LYS A 10 -1.90 6.68 -11.09
CA LYS A 10 -0.80 7.64 -11.28
C LYS A 10 0.53 6.98 -11.66
N LEU A 11 0.78 5.77 -11.16
CA LEU A 11 2.03 5.06 -11.37
C LEU A 11 2.06 4.19 -12.64
N ILE A 12 0.90 3.96 -13.28
CA ILE A 12 0.83 3.20 -14.53
C ILE A 12 1.58 3.94 -15.63
N ASP A 13 2.46 3.22 -16.30
CA ASP A 13 3.20 3.64 -17.49
C ASP A 13 3.19 2.53 -18.56
N PRO A 14 3.80 2.74 -19.75
CA PRO A 14 3.82 1.73 -20.82
C PRO A 14 4.50 0.41 -20.44
N SER A 15 5.37 0.39 -19.41
CA SER A 15 6.03 -0.82 -18.91
C SER A 15 5.14 -1.65 -17.99
N THR A 16 4.04 -1.08 -17.48
CA THR A 16 3.18 -1.72 -16.50
C THR A 16 2.37 -2.85 -17.14
N SER A 17 2.64 -4.08 -16.76
CA SER A 17 1.87 -5.27 -17.17
C SER A 17 1.23 -6.01 -16.00
N ARG A 18 1.76 -5.82 -14.77
CA ARG A 18 1.25 -6.48 -13.58
C ARG A 18 1.23 -5.53 -12.38
N VAL A 19 0.13 -5.60 -11.65
CA VAL A 19 -0.08 -4.93 -10.36
C VAL A 19 -0.39 -6.01 -9.33
N MET A 20 0.32 -6.03 -8.23
CA MET A 20 0.12 -7.04 -7.18
C MET A 20 -0.23 -6.40 -5.84
N LEU A 21 -1.26 -6.94 -5.22
CA LEU A 21 -1.68 -6.63 -3.85
C LEU A 21 -1.06 -7.63 -2.89
N LEU A 22 -0.32 -7.16 -1.90
CA LEU A 22 0.12 -7.95 -0.77
C LEU A 22 -0.87 -7.77 0.37
N LEU A 23 -1.53 -8.85 0.76
CA LEU A 23 -2.56 -8.87 1.78
C LEU A 23 -2.07 -9.69 2.96
N ASN A 24 -2.25 -9.19 4.16
CA ASN A 24 -2.13 -9.99 5.35
C ASN A 24 -3.48 -10.64 5.70
N ARG A 25 -3.48 -11.52 6.68
CA ARG A 25 -4.66 -12.28 7.08
C ARG A 25 -5.83 -11.41 7.56
N GLU A 26 -5.53 -10.27 8.17
CA GLU A 26 -6.55 -9.35 8.68
C GLU A 26 -7.26 -8.58 7.55
N GLN A 27 -6.63 -8.49 6.39
CA GLN A 27 -7.12 -7.73 5.25
C GLN A 27 -7.91 -8.57 4.24
N GLU A 28 -7.97 -9.89 4.41
CA GLU A 28 -8.71 -10.79 3.51
C GLU A 28 -10.19 -10.39 3.35
N LEU A 29 -10.83 -9.93 4.42
CA LEU A 29 -12.24 -9.50 4.39
C LEU A 29 -12.48 -8.24 3.54
N GLY A 30 -11.49 -7.37 3.42
CA GLY A 30 -11.54 -6.14 2.61
C GLY A 30 -11.01 -6.31 1.18
N GLN A 31 -10.46 -7.47 0.86
CA GLN A 31 -9.76 -7.75 -0.39
C GLN A 31 -10.57 -7.40 -1.63
N ASN A 32 -11.82 -7.86 -1.69
CA ASN A 32 -12.67 -7.67 -2.86
C ASN A 32 -12.96 -6.19 -3.12
N GLN A 33 -13.11 -5.39 -2.07
CA GLN A 33 -13.37 -3.96 -2.21
C GLN A 33 -12.13 -3.21 -2.72
N ILE A 34 -10.96 -3.51 -2.19
CA ILE A 34 -9.70 -2.89 -2.63
C ILE A 34 -9.41 -3.30 -4.08
N TYR A 35 -9.55 -4.58 -4.40
CA TYR A 35 -9.38 -5.11 -5.74
C TYR A 35 -10.29 -4.42 -6.75
N ALA A 36 -11.59 -4.33 -6.45
CA ALA A 36 -12.56 -3.69 -7.35
C ALA A 36 -12.24 -2.22 -7.61
N GLN A 37 -11.73 -1.50 -6.62
CA GLN A 37 -11.37 -0.09 -6.77
C GLN A 37 -10.10 0.10 -7.60
N ILE A 38 -9.10 -0.77 -7.42
CA ILE A 38 -7.89 -0.77 -8.25
C ILE A 38 -8.26 -1.10 -9.68
N TYR A 39 -9.09 -2.12 -9.88
CA TYR A 39 -9.57 -2.51 -11.21
C TYR A 39 -10.28 -1.34 -11.90
N SER A 40 -11.23 -0.70 -11.22
CA SER A 40 -11.93 0.47 -11.75
C SER A 40 -11.00 1.65 -12.08
N ALA A 41 -9.97 1.87 -11.27
CA ALA A 41 -8.99 2.93 -11.52
C ALA A 41 -8.11 2.63 -12.76
N ILE A 42 -7.73 1.37 -12.93
CA ILE A 42 -6.98 0.91 -14.11
C ILE A 42 -7.83 1.06 -15.37
N GLU A 43 -9.09 0.62 -15.34
CA GLU A 43 -10.01 0.79 -16.48
C GLU A 43 -10.19 2.26 -16.89
N LYS A 44 -10.37 3.15 -15.92
CA LYS A 44 -10.50 4.59 -16.17
C LYS A 44 -9.24 5.20 -16.78
N LYS A 45 -8.07 4.76 -16.35
CA LYS A 45 -6.77 5.31 -16.79
C LYS A 45 -6.30 4.73 -18.12
N ALA A 46 -6.38 3.43 -18.27
CA ALA A 46 -5.82 2.68 -19.38
C ALA A 46 -6.87 2.34 -20.48
N GLY A 47 -8.14 2.70 -20.25
CA GLY A 47 -9.23 2.22 -21.09
C GLY A 47 -9.38 0.70 -20.95
N ASN A 48 -9.91 0.05 -21.99
CA ASN A 48 -10.02 -1.41 -22.04
C ASN A 48 -8.68 -2.11 -22.28
N ASP A 49 -7.58 -1.57 -21.73
CA ASP A 49 -6.24 -2.16 -21.86
C ASP A 49 -6.12 -3.42 -21.00
N GLN A 50 -6.54 -4.55 -21.57
CA GLN A 50 -6.49 -5.87 -20.93
C GLN A 50 -5.06 -6.38 -20.68
N ARG A 51 -4.03 -5.59 -20.97
CA ARG A 51 -2.62 -5.98 -20.76
C ARG A 51 -2.21 -5.97 -19.31
N ILE A 52 -2.89 -5.19 -18.45
CA ILE A 52 -2.54 -5.07 -17.04
C ILE A 52 -3.27 -6.14 -16.23
N LYS A 53 -2.51 -7.08 -15.69
CA LYS A 53 -3.02 -8.09 -14.76
C LYS A 53 -2.96 -7.60 -13.32
N ILE A 54 -4.07 -7.72 -12.61
CA ILE A 54 -4.13 -7.49 -11.17
C ILE A 54 -4.05 -8.84 -10.48
N GLN A 55 -3.10 -8.98 -9.56
CA GLN A 55 -2.86 -10.18 -8.79
C GLN A 55 -2.95 -9.88 -7.29
N THR A 56 -3.34 -10.85 -6.51
CA THR A 56 -3.27 -10.80 -5.05
C THR A 56 -2.33 -11.87 -4.53
N ARG A 57 -1.55 -11.55 -3.51
CA ARG A 57 -0.72 -12.49 -2.78
C ARG A 57 -1.03 -12.37 -1.30
N ASN A 58 -1.54 -13.45 -0.72
CA ASN A 58 -1.78 -13.50 0.71
C ASN A 58 -0.47 -13.83 1.43
N ILE A 59 -0.04 -12.95 2.31
CA ILE A 59 1.10 -13.14 3.20
C ILE A 59 0.53 -13.73 4.49
N LEU A 60 0.62 -15.03 4.64
CA LEU A 60 -0.02 -15.76 5.74
C LEU A 60 0.87 -15.88 6.99
N SER A 61 2.03 -15.28 6.98
CA SER A 61 3.01 -15.47 8.04
C SER A 61 2.72 -14.60 9.28
N TYR A 62 3.13 -15.12 10.42
CA TYR A 62 3.05 -14.44 11.70
C TYR A 62 4.40 -13.81 12.11
N SER A 63 5.47 -14.10 11.37
CA SER A 63 6.80 -13.59 11.66
C SER A 63 7.32 -12.72 10.52
N ARG A 64 8.16 -11.75 10.88
CA ARG A 64 8.87 -10.94 9.87
C ARG A 64 9.72 -11.78 8.94
N PHE A 65 10.38 -12.81 9.47
CA PHE A 65 11.23 -13.69 8.68
C PHE A 65 10.44 -14.41 7.57
N ASP A 66 9.29 -14.98 7.92
CA ASP A 66 8.45 -15.65 6.92
C ASP A 66 7.90 -14.66 5.89
N THR A 67 7.54 -13.44 6.32
CA THR A 67 7.12 -12.35 5.39
C THR A 67 8.24 -12.01 4.42
N GLU A 68 9.48 -11.90 4.89
CA GLU A 68 10.65 -11.68 4.04
C GLU A 68 10.83 -12.79 3.00
N GLU A 69 10.71 -14.06 3.42
CA GLU A 69 10.84 -15.22 2.53
C GLU A 69 9.73 -15.27 1.47
N GLU A 70 8.48 -15.00 1.87
CA GLU A 70 7.37 -14.96 0.93
C GLU A 70 7.52 -13.83 -0.10
N ILE A 71 7.95 -12.65 0.33
CA ILE A 71 8.19 -11.51 -0.57
C ILE A 71 9.39 -11.79 -1.49
N ARG A 72 10.48 -12.35 -0.98
CA ARG A 72 11.61 -12.79 -1.81
C ARG A 72 11.19 -13.78 -2.89
N SER A 73 10.27 -14.69 -2.57
CA SER A 73 9.75 -15.64 -3.56
C SER A 73 9.07 -14.97 -4.76
N ILE A 74 8.48 -13.79 -4.54
CA ILE A 74 7.88 -12.97 -5.62
C ILE A 74 8.98 -12.45 -6.55
N PHE A 75 10.08 -11.93 -5.99
CA PHE A 75 11.21 -11.41 -6.76
C PHE A 75 11.98 -12.50 -7.48
N GLN A 76 12.03 -13.71 -6.92
CA GLN A 76 12.71 -14.88 -7.49
C GLN A 76 11.83 -15.69 -8.44
N SER A 77 10.56 -15.35 -8.57
CA SER A 77 9.66 -16.10 -9.46
C SER A 77 10.12 -16.05 -10.92
N PRO A 78 9.81 -17.05 -11.75
CA PRO A 78 10.16 -17.02 -13.18
C PRO A 78 9.61 -15.80 -13.92
N GLU A 79 8.47 -15.29 -13.48
CA GLU A 79 7.85 -14.08 -14.05
C GLU A 79 8.49 -12.78 -13.53
N GLY A 80 9.33 -12.86 -12.51
CA GLY A 80 9.87 -11.72 -11.79
C GLY A 80 8.82 -10.97 -10.94
N PRO A 81 9.21 -9.88 -10.28
CA PRO A 81 8.27 -9.06 -9.51
C PRO A 81 7.32 -8.26 -10.43
N PRO A 82 6.14 -7.84 -9.94
CA PRO A 82 5.25 -6.95 -10.67
C PRO A 82 5.86 -5.54 -10.80
N GLN A 83 5.40 -4.74 -11.75
CA GLN A 83 5.84 -3.36 -11.90
C GLN A 83 5.27 -2.44 -10.81
N ILE A 84 4.09 -2.75 -10.29
CA ILE A 84 3.48 -2.04 -9.16
C ILE A 84 3.16 -3.05 -8.06
N LEU A 85 3.66 -2.78 -6.86
CA LEU A 85 3.47 -3.63 -5.68
C LEU A 85 2.81 -2.80 -4.58
N LEU A 86 1.59 -3.20 -4.19
CA LEU A 86 0.87 -2.57 -3.09
C LEU A 86 1.11 -3.33 -1.80
N CYS A 87 1.57 -2.60 -0.79
CA CYS A 87 1.73 -3.08 0.57
C CYS A 87 0.73 -2.37 1.47
N LEU A 88 -0.06 -3.12 2.24
CA LEU A 88 -1.14 -2.59 3.07
C LEU A 88 -0.79 -2.53 4.56
N ASP A 89 0.44 -2.85 4.92
CA ASP A 89 0.97 -2.72 6.27
C ASP A 89 2.47 -2.38 6.27
N GLU A 90 2.97 -2.00 7.45
CA GLU A 90 4.36 -1.56 7.62
C GLU A 90 5.38 -2.67 7.35
N VAL A 91 5.11 -3.89 7.82
CA VAL A 91 6.05 -5.01 7.71
C VAL A 91 6.23 -5.41 6.26
N THR A 92 5.13 -5.61 5.53
CA THR A 92 5.19 -5.93 4.10
C THR A 92 5.84 -4.81 3.28
N THR A 93 5.61 -3.54 3.63
CA THR A 93 6.27 -2.40 2.98
C THR A 93 7.78 -2.43 3.16
N LYS A 94 8.26 -2.66 4.38
CA LYS A 94 9.70 -2.73 4.67
C LYS A 94 10.35 -3.93 4.00
N CYS A 95 9.70 -5.09 4.03
CA CYS A 95 10.22 -6.31 3.40
C CYS A 95 10.26 -6.17 1.87
N ALA A 96 9.22 -5.59 1.25
CA ALA A 96 9.20 -5.33 -0.19
C ALA A 96 10.29 -4.32 -0.61
N TYR A 97 10.46 -3.26 0.17
CA TYR A 97 11.53 -2.28 -0.04
C TYR A 97 12.91 -2.93 0.04
N GLN A 98 13.17 -3.74 1.06
CA GLN A 98 14.44 -4.44 1.20
C GLN A 98 14.68 -5.41 0.04
N ALA A 99 13.67 -6.19 -0.36
CA ALA A 99 13.79 -7.09 -1.51
C ALA A 99 14.10 -6.33 -2.81
N MET A 100 13.42 -5.20 -3.04
CA MET A 100 13.68 -4.35 -4.21
C MET A 100 15.15 -3.89 -4.27
N ILE A 101 15.74 -3.54 -3.13
CA ILE A 101 17.16 -3.17 -3.04
C ILE A 101 18.05 -4.40 -3.26
N ASP A 102 17.79 -5.50 -2.58
CA ASP A 102 18.61 -6.72 -2.62
C ASP A 102 18.68 -7.32 -4.03
N TYR A 103 17.58 -7.25 -4.77
CA TYR A 103 17.47 -7.73 -6.16
C TYR A 103 17.79 -6.67 -7.22
N ASN A 104 18.22 -5.48 -6.80
CA ASN A 104 18.56 -4.37 -7.70
C ASN A 104 17.43 -4.00 -8.68
N MET A 105 16.21 -3.90 -8.17
CA MET A 105 14.99 -3.62 -8.93
C MET A 105 14.46 -2.20 -8.71
N VAL A 106 15.30 -1.28 -8.22
CA VAL A 106 14.96 0.14 -8.07
C VAL A 106 14.67 0.73 -9.45
N GLY A 107 13.51 1.37 -9.60
CA GLY A 107 13.02 1.88 -10.88
C GLY A 107 12.20 0.88 -11.70
N ASP A 108 12.40 -0.43 -11.51
CA ASP A 108 11.62 -1.47 -12.18
C ASP A 108 10.36 -1.85 -11.40
N VAL A 109 10.43 -1.78 -10.07
CA VAL A 109 9.31 -2.03 -9.16
C VAL A 109 8.93 -0.73 -8.46
N LYS A 110 7.67 -0.33 -8.58
CA LYS A 110 7.09 0.82 -7.90
C LYS A 110 6.27 0.33 -6.70
N ILE A 111 6.71 0.67 -5.49
CA ILE A 111 6.05 0.28 -4.26
C ILE A 111 5.07 1.38 -3.84
N ILE A 112 3.81 1.01 -3.62
CA ILE A 112 2.87 1.81 -2.85
C ILE A 112 2.92 1.25 -1.44
N GLY A 113 3.54 2.00 -0.54
CA GLY A 113 3.76 1.58 0.84
C GLY A 113 2.62 1.99 1.77
N TYR A 114 2.71 1.50 2.98
CA TYR A 114 1.83 1.87 4.07
C TYR A 114 2.64 2.21 5.31
N TYR A 115 2.20 3.26 6.02
CA TYR A 115 2.80 3.78 7.24
C TYR A 115 3.91 4.81 7.02
N THR A 116 4.33 5.45 8.10
CA THR A 116 5.25 6.59 8.11
C THR A 116 6.45 6.37 9.03
N SER A 117 6.90 5.11 9.17
CA SER A 117 8.12 4.82 9.92
C SER A 117 9.33 5.53 9.28
N ARG A 118 10.37 5.75 10.05
CA ARG A 118 11.58 6.44 9.58
C ARG A 118 12.16 5.80 8.31
N THR A 119 12.23 4.48 8.27
CA THR A 119 12.74 3.75 7.10
C THR A 119 11.90 4.02 5.85
N ILE A 120 10.57 3.96 5.96
CA ILE A 120 9.65 4.21 4.84
C ILE A 120 9.74 5.67 4.40
N MET A 121 9.72 6.62 5.32
CA MET A 121 9.82 8.04 5.01
C MET A 121 11.15 8.42 4.38
N ASP A 122 12.25 7.82 4.80
CA ASP A 122 13.55 8.02 4.18
C ASP A 122 13.58 7.47 2.74
N ALA A 123 12.96 6.31 2.51
CA ALA A 123 12.83 5.73 1.18
C ALA A 123 11.98 6.60 0.25
N VAL A 124 10.88 7.18 0.75
CA VAL A 124 10.04 8.13 -0.02
C VAL A 124 10.82 9.39 -0.36
N ARG A 125 11.51 10.00 0.60
CA ARG A 125 12.34 11.20 0.36
C ARG A 125 13.45 10.98 -0.65
N LYS A 126 14.05 9.80 -0.67
CA LYS A 126 15.07 9.40 -1.65
C LYS A 126 14.49 9.05 -3.03
N GLY A 127 13.16 8.98 -3.16
CA GLY A 127 12.48 8.57 -4.38
C GLY A 127 12.59 7.08 -4.68
N LEU A 128 12.91 6.25 -3.69
CA LEU A 128 12.98 4.78 -3.81
C LEU A 128 11.60 4.12 -3.64
N ILE A 129 10.75 4.73 -2.83
CA ILE A 129 9.31 4.43 -2.75
C ILE A 129 8.58 5.66 -3.27
N PRO A 130 7.80 5.55 -4.36
CA PRO A 130 7.12 6.72 -4.95
C PRO A 130 6.05 7.30 -4.03
N VAL A 131 5.35 6.46 -3.26
CA VAL A 131 4.25 6.90 -2.40
C VAL A 131 4.06 5.96 -1.22
N THR A 132 3.75 6.51 -0.05
CA THR A 132 3.25 5.76 1.11
C THR A 132 1.92 6.35 1.58
N ILE A 133 1.06 5.51 2.11
CA ILE A 133 -0.26 5.87 2.61
C ILE A 133 -0.26 5.66 4.12
N SER A 134 -0.86 6.58 4.86
CA SER A 134 -0.97 6.48 6.31
C SER A 134 -2.35 6.95 6.76
N MET A 135 -2.80 6.49 7.92
CA MET A 135 -3.96 7.10 8.57
C MET A 135 -3.59 8.50 9.05
N ASN A 136 -4.53 9.44 8.95
CA ASN A 136 -4.35 10.79 9.46
C ASN A 136 -4.26 10.77 10.98
N VAL A 137 -3.05 11.02 11.51
CA VAL A 137 -2.75 10.92 12.94
C VAL A 137 -3.46 12.02 13.75
N GLU A 138 -3.64 13.20 13.18
CA GLU A 138 -4.35 14.31 13.85
C GLU A 138 -5.81 13.96 14.05
N GLN A 139 -6.46 13.37 13.04
CA GLN A 139 -7.84 12.89 13.17
C GLN A 139 -7.97 11.76 14.19
N ILE A 140 -7.02 10.82 14.23
CA ILE A 140 -7.00 9.75 15.24
C ILE A 140 -6.94 10.37 16.63
N GLY A 141 -6.05 11.33 16.87
CA GLY A 141 -5.93 12.04 18.15
C GLY A 141 -7.22 12.75 18.54
N LYS A 142 -7.80 13.51 17.60
CA LYS A 142 -9.06 14.24 17.79
C LYS A 142 -10.22 13.29 18.16
N TYR A 143 -10.43 12.26 17.38
CA TYR A 143 -11.50 11.29 17.60
C TYR A 143 -11.33 10.48 18.88
N SER A 144 -10.08 10.19 19.28
CA SER A 144 -9.80 9.54 20.56
C SER A 144 -10.21 10.41 21.74
N ILE A 145 -9.95 11.71 21.67
CA ILE A 145 -10.38 12.68 22.71
C ILE A 145 -11.90 12.79 22.73
N GLU A 146 -12.55 12.92 21.59
CA GLU A 146 -14.02 12.98 21.47
C GLU A 146 -14.67 11.73 22.06
N ALA A 147 -14.17 10.54 21.72
CA ALA A 147 -14.69 9.27 22.25
C ALA A 147 -14.52 9.15 23.76
N LEU A 148 -13.39 9.61 24.32
CA LEU A 148 -13.16 9.63 25.77
C LEU A 148 -14.11 10.61 26.48
N THR A 149 -14.34 11.77 25.90
CA THR A 149 -15.25 12.77 26.44
C THR A 149 -16.69 12.24 26.46
N GLU A 150 -17.15 11.66 25.36
CA GLU A 150 -18.46 11.02 25.24
C GLU A 150 -18.65 9.90 26.28
N TYR A 151 -17.63 9.03 26.42
CA TYR A 151 -17.66 7.96 27.41
C TYR A 151 -17.74 8.51 28.84
N TRP A 152 -17.02 9.59 29.14
CA TRP A 152 -17.04 10.22 30.46
C TRP A 152 -18.39 10.86 30.78
N GLU A 153 -19.02 11.50 29.81
CA GLU A 153 -20.30 12.19 29.98
C GLU A 153 -21.50 11.26 29.95
N GLU A 154 -21.51 10.29 29.05
CA GLU A 154 -22.65 9.43 28.73
C GLU A 154 -22.50 7.97 29.19
N GLY A 155 -21.32 7.57 29.67
CA GLY A 155 -21.03 6.19 30.09
C GLY A 155 -20.93 5.21 28.91
N ARG A 156 -20.99 5.69 27.69
CA ARG A 156 -20.87 4.90 26.45
C ARG A 156 -20.33 5.77 25.33
N THR A 157 -19.73 5.15 24.33
CA THR A 157 -19.39 5.80 23.08
C THR A 157 -20.02 5.03 21.91
N ASN A 158 -20.61 5.75 20.97
CA ASN A 158 -21.19 5.17 19.74
C ASN A 158 -20.25 5.29 18.55
N ALA A 159 -18.98 5.56 18.80
CA ALA A 159 -18.08 6.10 17.82
C ALA A 159 -17.53 5.07 16.83
N TYR A 160 -18.11 5.03 15.64
CA TYR A 160 -17.40 4.68 14.42
C TYR A 160 -16.89 5.97 13.78
N TYR A 161 -15.60 6.27 13.93
CA TYR A 161 -14.99 7.41 13.28
C TYR A 161 -14.31 6.96 11.99
N ASN A 162 -14.65 7.60 10.87
CA ASN A 162 -13.91 7.41 9.62
C ASN A 162 -12.66 8.28 9.67
N VAL A 163 -11.49 7.65 9.65
CA VAL A 163 -10.20 8.33 9.57
C VAL A 163 -9.79 8.42 8.11
N ASP A 164 -9.45 9.62 7.66
CA ASP A 164 -8.93 9.84 6.32
C ASP A 164 -7.53 9.24 6.16
N LEU A 165 -7.17 8.96 4.93
CA LEU A 165 -5.84 8.48 4.57
C LEU A 165 -5.02 9.64 4.00
N ASP A 166 -3.84 9.83 4.53
CA ASP A 166 -2.83 10.74 4.00
C ASP A 166 -2.00 10.03 2.94
N VAL A 167 -1.75 10.73 1.83
CA VAL A 167 -0.90 10.27 0.74
C VAL A 167 0.40 11.09 0.77
N ILE A 168 1.52 10.41 0.99
CA ILE A 168 2.84 11.01 1.05
C ILE A 168 3.66 10.52 -0.13
N ALA A 169 3.84 11.39 -1.12
CA ALA A 169 4.55 11.09 -2.35
C ALA A 169 5.99 11.65 -2.32
N SER A 170 6.85 11.05 -3.14
CA SER A 170 8.18 11.60 -3.41
C SER A 170 8.07 12.94 -4.14
N THR A 171 8.87 13.93 -3.72
CA THR A 171 8.89 15.29 -4.30
C THR A 171 9.75 15.39 -5.58
N LYS A 172 10.18 14.27 -6.15
CA LYS A 172 11.10 14.25 -7.31
C LYS A 172 10.45 14.47 -8.68
N ASP A 173 9.14 14.70 -8.75
CA ASP A 173 8.42 14.87 -10.03
C ASP A 173 8.09 16.32 -10.40
N GLU A 174 8.80 17.32 -9.86
CA GLU A 174 8.70 18.72 -10.29
C GLU A 174 10.05 19.26 -10.83
N THR A 175 10.60 18.59 -11.86
CA THR A 175 11.64 19.20 -12.71
C THR A 175 11.54 18.70 -14.15
#